data_1e958d3bf03b476dd9774e1a0014ea7a
#
_entry.id   1e958d3bf03b476dd9774e1a0014ea7a
#
_cell.length_a   1.000
_cell.length_b   1.000
_cell.length_c   1.000
_cell.angle_alpha   90.00
_cell.angle_beta   90.00
_cell.angle_gamma   90.00
#
_symmetry.space_group_name_H-M   'P 1'
#
loop_
_entity.id
_entity.type
_entity.pdbx_description
1 polymer ?
#
loop_
_entity_poly.entity_id
_entity_poly.type
_entity_poly.pdbx_seq_one_letter_code
_entity_poly.pdbx_strand_id
1 'polypeptide(L)'
;VLLGVLIGSAVSVFFLLRSNFYNPYYIEATNPVNKKKIVRLELSNEVSFLNKPAIKRTLWNLPNGTKVIIDASFSSYVEPDILEIFEDYKDTFAKENNIDFNIIGLGDNFTPRNKIKIDRKHSQDRNDLKTPQKILNFLEEGNKRYVDGDLVSRRFQNKKLKDFIKDAPLAIVVNCIDMREPLNMLMNTGIGDLIPLKVAGNILGADLIDTIEISCRKQHAKLILIMGHSPNKLINYALKNTMSSSEERISSLLTPAISEGFFKPKELNAENLEDWTERLTKWNIEYSRALVLSSNPYLKSEILKGNIGLCTAIFNRKTGKIEFSTLSIAENRSNNNSLN
;
A
#
# COMPACT_ATOMS: atom_id res chain seq x y z
N VAL A 1 48.29 -4.96 31.52
CA VAL A 1 46.84 -5.22 31.59
C VAL A 1 46.06 -3.91 31.67
N LEU A 2 46.35 -3.01 32.61
CA LEU A 2 45.61 -1.77 32.83
C LEU A 2 45.59 -0.85 31.60
N LEU A 3 46.72 -0.69 30.92
CA LEU A 3 46.83 0.10 29.70
C LEU A 3 45.99 -0.46 28.53
N GLY A 4 45.94 -1.76 28.39
CA GLY A 4 45.11 -2.40 27.38
C GLY A 4 43.60 -2.24 27.60
N VAL A 5 43.16 -2.27 28.89
CA VAL A 5 41.77 -2.01 29.24
C VAL A 5 41.39 -0.55 28.94
N LEU A 6 42.29 0.40 29.30
CA LEU A 6 42.08 1.83 29.01
C LEU A 6 41.98 2.12 27.53
N ILE A 7 42.86 1.56 26.71
CA ILE A 7 42.81 1.73 25.25
C ILE A 7 41.56 1.08 24.67
N GLY A 8 41.23 -0.16 25.09
CA GLY A 8 40.02 -0.84 24.65
C GLY A 8 38.73 -0.10 25.00
N SER A 9 38.66 0.46 26.22
CA SER A 9 37.52 1.28 26.64
C SER A 9 37.42 2.56 25.80
N ALA A 10 38.52 3.27 25.57
CA ALA A 10 38.56 4.48 24.76
C ALA A 10 38.11 4.21 23.31
N VAL A 11 38.59 3.13 22.72
CA VAL A 11 38.18 2.69 21.36
C VAL A 11 36.70 2.32 21.33
N SER A 12 36.19 1.59 22.33
CA SER A 12 34.76 1.24 22.41
C SER A 12 33.87 2.47 22.56
N VAL A 13 34.26 3.42 23.41
CA VAL A 13 33.56 4.72 23.57
C VAL A 13 33.61 5.51 22.27
N PHE A 14 34.75 5.55 21.58
CA PHE A 14 34.85 6.21 20.29
C PHE A 14 33.91 5.61 19.23
N PHE A 15 33.84 4.30 19.13
CA PHE A 15 32.93 3.63 18.18
C PHE A 15 31.45 3.82 18.55
N LEU A 16 31.10 3.79 19.84
CA LEU A 16 29.74 4.10 20.31
C LEU A 16 29.35 5.55 19.99
N LEU A 17 30.21 6.50 20.26
CA LEU A 17 29.97 7.90 19.92
C LEU A 17 29.86 8.09 18.39
N ARG A 18 30.75 7.47 17.63
CA ARG A 18 30.73 7.55 16.16
C ARG A 18 29.44 6.97 15.58
N SER A 19 28.97 5.83 16.08
CA SER A 19 27.74 5.19 15.64
C SER A 19 26.51 6.08 15.87
N ASN A 20 26.41 6.70 17.05
CA ASN A 20 25.32 7.63 17.37
C ASN A 20 25.38 8.97 16.64
N PHE A 21 26.60 9.41 16.26
CA PHE A 21 26.77 10.67 15.52
C PHE A 21 26.44 10.58 14.02
N TYR A 22 26.61 9.40 13.40
CA TYR A 22 26.60 9.31 11.94
C TYR A 22 25.24 9.08 11.30
N ASN A 23 24.26 8.51 12.00
CA ASN A 23 22.95 8.20 11.43
C ASN A 23 21.77 8.47 12.39
N PRO A 24 21.47 9.76 12.69
CA PRO A 24 20.34 10.08 13.58
C PRO A 24 18.97 9.86 12.92
N TYR A 25 18.92 9.76 11.59
CA TYR A 25 17.71 9.60 10.79
C TYR A 25 18.05 9.13 9.37
N TYR A 26 17.07 8.56 8.71
CA TYR A 26 17.08 8.31 7.27
C TYR A 26 16.18 9.32 6.57
N ILE A 27 16.62 9.82 5.41
CA ILE A 27 15.84 10.79 4.62
C ILE A 27 15.28 10.07 3.41
N GLU A 28 13.97 10.11 3.27
CA GLU A 28 13.28 9.70 2.06
C GLU A 28 12.60 10.93 1.46
N ALA A 29 12.99 11.30 0.23
CA ALA A 29 12.41 12.42 -0.49
C ALA A 29 11.63 11.92 -1.69
N THR A 30 10.35 12.23 -1.75
CA THR A 30 9.46 11.85 -2.86
C THR A 30 8.96 13.12 -3.55
N ASN A 31 9.03 13.14 -4.88
CA ASN A 31 8.48 14.21 -5.70
C ASN A 31 7.23 13.69 -6.42
N PRO A 32 6.04 13.76 -5.85
CA PRO A 32 4.81 13.36 -6.52
C PRO A 32 4.49 14.31 -7.67
N VAL A 33 3.99 13.75 -8.78
CA VAL A 33 3.60 14.53 -9.96
C VAL A 33 2.51 15.53 -9.57
N ASN A 34 2.74 16.82 -9.80
CA ASN A 34 1.81 17.93 -9.49
C ASN A 34 1.51 18.19 -8.00
N LYS A 35 2.34 17.76 -7.06
CA LYS A 35 2.16 18.04 -5.62
C LYS A 35 3.45 18.58 -5.00
N LYS A 36 3.31 19.12 -3.77
CA LYS A 36 4.44 19.59 -2.96
C LYS A 36 5.46 18.44 -2.75
N LYS A 37 6.74 18.75 -2.77
CA LYS A 37 7.80 17.82 -2.42
C LYS A 37 7.57 17.29 -1.00
N ILE A 38 7.64 15.97 -0.82
CA ILE A 38 7.48 15.33 0.47
C ILE A 38 8.84 14.86 0.93
N VAL A 39 9.22 15.23 2.14
CA VAL A 39 10.44 14.77 2.81
C VAL A 39 10.07 14.09 4.11
N ARG A 40 10.37 12.81 4.21
CA ARG A 40 10.21 12.01 5.41
C ARG A 40 11.57 11.82 6.06
N LEU A 41 11.67 12.17 7.34
CA LEU A 41 12.81 11.88 8.19
C LEU A 41 12.41 10.77 9.17
N GLU A 42 12.89 9.57 8.92
CA GLU A 42 12.71 8.43 9.82
C GLU A 42 13.81 8.49 10.88
N LEU A 43 13.44 8.69 12.14
CA LEU A 43 14.37 8.80 13.24
C LEU A 43 14.97 7.43 13.59
N SER A 44 16.23 7.41 14.01
CA SER A 44 16.89 6.19 14.50
C SER A 44 16.25 5.68 15.80
N ASN A 45 16.58 4.43 16.18
CA ASN A 45 16.02 3.80 17.38
C ASN A 45 16.20 4.64 18.65
N GLU A 46 17.36 5.30 18.80
CA GLU A 46 17.66 6.20 19.89
C GLU A 46 18.13 7.55 19.33
N VAL A 47 17.47 8.63 19.72
CA VAL A 47 17.80 9.98 19.31
C VAL A 47 18.13 10.82 20.54
N SER A 48 19.40 11.15 20.67
CA SER A 48 19.94 11.90 21.82
C SER A 48 20.27 13.35 21.48
N PHE A 49 20.64 14.16 22.47
CA PHE A 49 21.10 15.54 22.28
C PHE A 49 22.28 15.66 21.30
N LEU A 50 23.10 14.61 21.16
CA LEU A 50 24.20 14.56 20.21
C LEU A 50 23.74 14.69 18.76
N ASN A 51 22.51 14.34 18.47
CA ASN A 51 21.90 14.42 17.15
C ASN A 51 21.31 15.80 16.82
N LYS A 52 21.21 16.69 17.84
CA LYS A 52 20.67 18.05 17.73
C LYS A 52 21.21 18.84 16.52
N PRO A 53 22.54 18.95 16.33
CA PRO A 53 23.09 19.74 15.23
C PRO A 53 22.72 19.18 13.84
N ALA A 54 22.74 17.85 13.69
CA ALA A 54 22.42 17.19 12.43
C ALA A 54 20.93 17.38 12.06
N ILE A 55 20.03 17.16 13.01
CA ILE A 55 18.57 17.33 12.82
C ILE A 55 18.26 18.79 12.50
N LYS A 56 18.80 19.74 13.29
CA LYS A 56 18.61 21.16 13.08
C LYS A 56 19.09 21.60 11.69
N ARG A 57 20.32 21.22 11.32
CA ARG A 57 20.87 21.53 10.01
C ARG A 57 20.00 21.01 8.86
N THR A 58 19.47 19.81 8.97
CA THR A 58 18.64 19.22 7.91
C THR A 58 17.29 19.94 7.81
N LEU A 59 16.60 20.17 8.92
CA LEU A 59 15.30 20.82 8.91
C LEU A 59 15.36 22.24 8.35
N TRP A 60 16.33 23.05 8.79
CA TRP A 60 16.47 24.45 8.34
C TRP A 60 16.97 24.60 6.89
N ASN A 61 17.47 23.52 6.27
CA ASN A 61 17.87 23.51 4.85
C ASN A 61 16.79 22.95 3.91
N LEU A 62 15.60 22.63 4.41
CA LEU A 62 14.51 22.13 3.57
C LEU A 62 13.93 23.25 2.69
N PRO A 63 13.57 22.96 1.43
CA PRO A 63 12.99 23.95 0.52
C PRO A 63 11.62 24.42 1.02
N ASN A 64 11.30 25.69 0.74
CA ASN A 64 9.99 26.27 1.04
C ASN A 64 8.85 25.50 0.36
N GLY A 65 7.70 25.44 1.01
CA GLY A 65 6.52 24.74 0.51
C GLY A 65 6.60 23.21 0.53
N THR A 66 7.63 22.62 1.17
CA THR A 66 7.78 21.17 1.32
C THR A 66 6.81 20.62 2.38
N LYS A 67 6.31 19.39 2.17
CA LYS A 67 5.66 18.63 3.25
C LYS A 67 6.72 17.80 4.00
N VAL A 68 6.89 18.04 5.28
CA VAL A 68 7.88 17.38 6.13
C VAL A 68 7.18 16.44 7.11
N ILE A 69 7.60 15.19 7.13
CA ILE A 69 7.09 14.17 8.05
C ILE A 69 8.26 13.66 8.87
N ILE A 70 8.23 13.89 10.19
CA ILE A 70 9.16 13.27 11.13
C ILE A 70 8.54 11.95 11.59
N ASP A 71 9.19 10.85 11.30
CA ASP A 71 8.73 9.52 11.69
C ASP A 71 9.56 8.99 12.86
N ALA A 72 8.97 9.01 14.05
CA ALA A 72 9.54 8.45 15.28
C ALA A 72 9.01 7.05 15.60
N SER A 73 8.30 6.38 14.67
CA SER A 73 7.63 5.11 14.93
C SER A 73 8.59 3.97 15.28
N PHE A 74 9.83 4.08 14.82
CA PHE A 74 10.89 3.12 15.12
C PHE A 74 11.80 3.53 16.27
N SER A 75 11.58 4.73 16.84
CA SER A 75 12.37 5.23 17.94
C SER A 75 11.87 4.66 19.25
N SER A 76 12.76 4.01 20.01
CA SER A 76 12.51 3.59 21.39
C SER A 76 12.68 4.75 22.37
N TYR A 77 13.52 5.71 22.01
CA TYR A 77 13.81 6.88 22.81
C TYR A 77 14.12 8.11 21.94
N VAL A 78 13.45 9.21 22.23
CA VAL A 78 13.75 10.54 21.67
C VAL A 78 13.90 11.49 22.84
N GLU A 79 15.05 12.14 22.93
CA GLU A 79 15.34 13.05 24.04
C GLU A 79 14.44 14.30 24.01
N PRO A 80 13.95 14.80 25.16
CA PRO A 80 13.06 15.97 25.23
C PRO A 80 13.56 17.19 24.47
N ASP A 81 14.85 17.43 24.52
CA ASP A 81 15.52 18.52 23.80
C ASP A 81 15.37 18.46 22.27
N ILE A 82 15.22 17.25 21.71
CA ILE A 82 14.96 17.05 20.29
C ILE A 82 13.50 17.39 19.96
N LEU A 83 12.58 17.08 20.87
CA LEU A 83 11.17 17.43 20.71
C LEU A 83 10.98 18.94 20.74
N GLU A 84 11.70 19.67 21.60
CA GLU A 84 11.70 21.13 21.60
C GLU A 84 12.15 21.72 20.25
N ILE A 85 13.16 21.13 19.60
CA ILE A 85 13.59 21.56 18.27
C ILE A 85 12.47 21.39 17.24
N PHE A 86 11.73 20.29 17.32
CA PHE A 86 10.63 20.05 16.39
C PHE A 86 9.47 21.04 16.61
N GLU A 87 9.18 21.38 17.85
CA GLU A 87 8.18 22.41 18.21
C GLU A 87 8.63 23.78 17.73
N ASP A 88 9.86 24.19 18.03
CA ASP A 88 10.43 25.45 17.57
C ASP A 88 10.41 25.57 16.04
N TYR A 89 10.83 24.51 15.37
CA TYR A 89 10.80 24.46 13.90
C TYR A 89 9.38 24.62 13.34
N LYS A 90 8.42 23.90 13.91
CA LYS A 90 7.01 23.94 13.51
C LYS A 90 6.40 25.32 13.71
N ASP A 91 6.70 25.95 14.86
CA ASP A 91 6.04 27.21 15.25
C ASP A 91 6.69 28.44 14.63
N THR A 92 7.94 28.34 14.21
CA THR A 92 8.70 29.45 13.60
C THR A 92 8.93 29.18 12.11
N PHE A 93 9.99 28.47 11.78
CA PHE A 93 10.51 28.34 10.42
C PHE A 93 9.50 27.67 9.44
N ALA A 94 8.78 26.67 9.89
CA ALA A 94 7.82 25.97 9.03
C ALA A 94 6.64 26.88 8.62
N LYS A 95 6.15 27.69 9.55
CA LYS A 95 5.08 28.68 9.28
C LYS A 95 5.53 29.75 8.31
N GLU A 96 6.73 30.34 8.53
CA GLU A 96 7.28 31.40 7.69
C GLU A 96 7.58 30.92 6.25
N ASN A 97 7.96 29.67 6.08
CA ASN A 97 8.35 29.10 4.80
C ASN A 97 7.27 28.24 4.12
N ASN A 98 6.03 28.29 4.61
CA ASN A 98 4.88 27.54 4.07
C ASN A 98 5.14 26.01 4.00
N ILE A 99 5.82 25.48 5.02
CA ILE A 99 6.16 24.06 5.18
C ILE A 99 5.04 23.39 5.98
N ASP A 100 4.48 22.30 5.45
CA ASP A 100 3.53 21.44 6.15
C ASP A 100 4.32 20.43 7.00
N PHE A 101 4.43 20.68 8.31
CA PHE A 101 5.24 19.91 9.23
C PHE A 101 4.38 19.01 10.12
N ASN A 102 4.65 17.70 10.10
CA ASN A 102 3.96 16.71 10.90
C ASN A 102 4.93 15.71 11.56
N ILE A 103 4.58 15.23 12.78
CA ILE A 103 5.35 14.21 13.50
C ILE A 103 4.45 13.00 13.71
N ILE A 104 4.93 11.81 13.39
CA ILE A 104 4.22 10.54 13.57
C ILE A 104 5.04 9.58 14.44
N GLY A 105 4.36 8.67 15.13
CA GLY A 105 5.01 7.59 15.87
C GLY A 105 5.54 7.92 17.27
N LEU A 106 5.33 9.13 17.79
CA LEU A 106 5.60 9.43 19.21
C LEU A 106 4.56 8.71 20.07
N GLY A 107 4.99 7.72 20.86
CA GLY A 107 4.11 6.99 21.79
C GLY A 107 3.73 7.84 23.03
N ASP A 108 2.79 7.33 23.86
CA ASP A 108 2.26 8.01 25.05
C ASP A 108 3.32 8.37 26.11
N ASN A 109 4.51 7.81 26.04
CA ASN A 109 5.65 8.08 26.93
C ASN A 109 6.44 9.35 26.56
N PHE A 110 6.15 9.94 25.39
CA PHE A 110 6.77 11.16 24.91
C PHE A 110 5.76 12.32 25.05
N THR A 111 5.47 12.73 26.27
CA THR A 111 4.64 13.91 26.52
C THR A 111 5.51 15.15 26.67
N PRO A 112 5.59 16.05 25.69
CA PRO A 112 5.90 17.44 25.93
C PRO A 112 4.80 18.04 26.84
N ARG A 113 5.14 19.01 27.67
CA ARG A 113 4.21 19.68 28.62
C ARG A 113 2.97 20.30 27.98
N ASN A 114 2.92 20.40 26.65
CA ASN A 114 1.74 20.81 25.89
C ASN A 114 1.25 19.64 25.03
N LYS A 115 0.05 19.18 25.30
CA LYS A 115 -0.64 18.07 24.63
C LYS A 115 -0.53 18.18 23.11
N ILE A 116 0.44 17.49 22.50
CA ILE A 116 0.33 17.14 21.09
C ILE A 116 -0.88 16.20 21.01
N LYS A 117 -1.95 16.65 20.41
CA LYS A 117 -3.05 15.76 20.01
C LYS A 117 -2.50 14.85 18.93
N ILE A 118 -1.94 13.71 19.36
CA ILE A 118 -1.71 12.60 18.43
C ILE A 118 -3.09 12.26 17.92
N ASP A 119 -3.28 12.48 16.63
CA ASP A 119 -4.56 12.14 15.98
C ASP A 119 -4.67 10.61 15.95
N ARG A 120 -5.22 10.05 17.04
CA ARG A 120 -5.51 8.61 17.18
C ARG A 120 -6.56 8.11 16.19
N LYS A 121 -7.10 8.98 15.33
CA LYS A 121 -8.13 8.63 14.35
C LYS A 121 -7.67 7.67 13.25
N HIS A 122 -6.37 7.33 13.17
CA HIS A 122 -5.85 6.52 12.08
C HIS A 122 -5.62 5.03 12.41
N SER A 123 -5.74 4.61 13.66
CA SER A 123 -5.94 3.20 13.96
C SER A 123 -7.45 2.95 14.03
N GLN A 124 -8.10 2.82 12.88
CA GLN A 124 -9.39 2.14 12.89
C GLN A 124 -9.16 0.82 13.62
N ASP A 125 -9.87 0.67 14.74
CA ASP A 125 -9.78 -0.55 15.52
C ASP A 125 -10.17 -1.68 14.54
N ARG A 126 -9.30 -2.67 14.37
CA ARG A 126 -9.55 -3.82 13.46
C ARG A 126 -10.91 -4.46 13.74
N ASN A 127 -11.39 -4.29 14.98
CA ASN A 127 -12.72 -4.68 15.40
C ASN A 127 -13.86 -3.98 14.63
N ASP A 128 -13.59 -2.84 14.00
CA ASP A 128 -14.58 -2.12 13.17
C ASP A 128 -14.65 -2.62 11.72
N LEU A 129 -13.60 -3.33 11.25
CA LEU A 129 -13.51 -3.84 9.87
C LEU A 129 -14.23 -5.20 9.71
N LYS A 130 -15.51 -5.26 10.08
CA LYS A 130 -16.31 -6.50 10.08
C LYS A 130 -17.10 -6.73 8.80
N THR A 131 -17.29 -5.72 7.97
CA THR A 131 -18.09 -5.82 6.74
C THR A 131 -17.22 -5.55 5.52
N PRO A 132 -17.54 -6.16 4.35
CA PRO A 132 -16.82 -5.94 3.10
C PRO A 132 -16.70 -4.46 2.73
N GLN A 133 -17.76 -3.67 2.92
CA GLN A 133 -17.77 -2.25 2.60
C GLN A 133 -16.80 -1.46 3.48
N LYS A 134 -16.74 -1.74 4.79
CA LYS A 134 -15.78 -1.07 5.68
C LYS A 134 -14.33 -1.42 5.32
N ILE A 135 -14.09 -2.66 4.89
CA ILE A 135 -12.77 -3.08 4.42
C ILE A 135 -12.41 -2.36 3.12
N LEU A 136 -13.31 -2.29 2.15
CA LEU A 136 -13.08 -1.56 0.91
C LEU A 136 -12.74 -0.09 1.18
N ASN A 137 -13.55 0.59 1.97
CA ASN A 137 -13.31 2.00 2.34
C ASN A 137 -11.94 2.18 3.04
N PHE A 138 -11.56 1.23 3.89
CA PHE A 138 -10.24 1.25 4.54
C PHE A 138 -9.07 1.13 3.55
N LEU A 139 -9.20 0.27 2.52
CA LEU A 139 -8.20 0.13 1.47
C LEU A 139 -8.14 1.39 0.57
N GLU A 140 -9.28 1.97 0.24
CA GLU A 140 -9.39 3.23 -0.52
C GLU A 140 -8.71 4.39 0.21
N GLU A 141 -9.01 4.57 1.49
CA GLU A 141 -8.36 5.58 2.34
C GLU A 141 -6.86 5.30 2.49
N GLY A 142 -6.48 4.01 2.59
CA GLY A 142 -5.08 3.59 2.61
C GLY A 142 -4.33 3.99 1.36
N ASN A 143 -4.90 3.77 0.18
CA ASN A 143 -4.31 4.21 -1.07
C ASN A 143 -4.28 5.74 -1.21
N LYS A 144 -5.30 6.43 -0.74
CA LYS A 144 -5.29 7.89 -0.69
C LYS A 144 -4.11 8.40 0.14
N ARG A 145 -3.88 7.84 1.33
CA ARG A 145 -2.72 8.18 2.16
C ARG A 145 -1.41 7.91 1.43
N TYR A 146 -1.30 6.78 0.72
CA TYR A 146 -0.12 6.46 -0.08
C TYR A 146 0.14 7.51 -1.15
N VAL A 147 -0.87 7.90 -1.92
CA VAL A 147 -0.76 8.93 -2.97
C VAL A 147 -0.43 10.30 -2.39
N ASP A 148 -0.99 10.64 -1.22
CA ASP A 148 -0.77 11.91 -0.53
C ASP A 148 0.57 11.95 0.24
N GLY A 149 1.26 10.79 0.38
CA GLY A 149 2.49 10.66 1.13
C GLY A 149 2.30 10.70 2.64
N ASP A 150 1.07 10.52 3.11
CA ASP A 150 0.67 10.55 4.53
C ASP A 150 0.48 9.12 5.06
N LEU A 151 1.53 8.31 4.91
CA LEU A 151 1.50 6.91 5.33
C LEU A 151 1.46 6.81 6.87
N VAL A 152 0.53 6.04 7.37
CA VAL A 152 0.54 5.63 8.77
C VAL A 152 1.66 4.62 8.96
N SER A 153 2.63 4.97 9.82
CA SER A 153 3.67 4.02 10.18
C SER A 153 3.09 2.89 11.03
N ARG A 154 3.23 1.67 10.53
CA ARG A 154 2.78 0.49 11.24
C ARG A 154 3.98 -0.16 11.89
N ARG A 155 3.99 -0.25 13.24
CA ARG A 155 5.07 -0.87 14.01
C ARG A 155 5.12 -2.38 13.69
N PHE A 156 6.05 -2.77 12.84
CA PHE A 156 6.29 -4.18 12.53
C PHE A 156 7.18 -4.87 13.57
N GLN A 157 7.95 -4.10 14.36
CA GLN A 157 9.03 -4.62 15.21
C GLN A 157 8.57 -5.25 16.53
N ASN A 158 7.42 -4.89 17.08
CA ASN A 158 7.00 -5.32 18.42
C ASN A 158 5.97 -6.46 18.45
N LYS A 159 5.46 -6.89 17.32
CA LYS A 159 4.58 -8.06 17.28
C LYS A 159 5.42 -9.30 16.97
N LYS A 160 5.40 -10.29 17.87
CA LYS A 160 5.94 -11.62 17.57
C LYS A 160 5.20 -12.15 16.34
N LEU A 161 5.90 -12.86 15.47
CA LEU A 161 5.32 -13.44 14.24
C LEU A 161 4.01 -14.20 14.49
N LYS A 162 3.88 -14.81 15.69
CA LYS A 162 2.65 -15.49 16.15
C LYS A 162 1.43 -14.55 16.27
N ASP A 163 1.61 -13.25 16.47
CA ASP A 163 0.52 -12.31 16.63
C ASP A 163 -0.04 -11.85 15.27
N PHE A 164 0.76 -11.93 14.20
CA PHE A 164 0.28 -11.66 12.84
C PHE A 164 -0.64 -12.76 12.29
N ILE A 165 -0.45 -14.00 12.76
CA ILE A 165 -1.21 -15.18 12.28
C ILE A 165 -2.55 -15.30 13.02
N LYS A 166 -2.73 -14.65 14.17
CA LYS A 166 -3.95 -14.74 14.97
C LYS A 166 -5.15 -14.00 14.37
N ASP A 167 -4.86 -12.92 13.64
CA ASP A 167 -5.91 -12.10 13.07
C ASP A 167 -6.25 -12.57 11.65
N ALA A 168 -7.53 -12.72 11.35
CA ALA A 168 -7.99 -13.04 10.01
C ALA A 168 -7.55 -11.94 9.01
N PRO A 169 -7.10 -12.29 7.79
CA PRO A 169 -6.80 -11.28 6.76
C PRO A 169 -8.08 -10.53 6.37
N LEU A 170 -7.93 -9.27 5.99
CA LEU A 170 -9.05 -8.44 5.54
C LEU A 170 -9.52 -8.83 4.15
N ALA A 171 -8.55 -9.04 3.25
CA ALA A 171 -8.82 -9.29 1.84
C ALA A 171 -7.82 -10.27 1.22
N ILE A 172 -8.29 -11.00 0.21
CA ILE A 172 -7.46 -11.64 -0.80
C ILE A 172 -7.39 -10.73 -2.02
N VAL A 173 -6.18 -10.44 -2.49
CA VAL A 173 -5.93 -9.54 -3.61
C VAL A 173 -5.30 -10.32 -4.76
N VAL A 174 -6.10 -10.55 -5.80
CA VAL A 174 -5.62 -11.11 -7.07
C VAL A 174 -4.96 -10.00 -7.87
N ASN A 175 -3.67 -10.12 -8.15
CA ASN A 175 -2.96 -9.12 -8.92
C ASN A 175 -1.98 -9.76 -9.93
N CYS A 176 -1.58 -8.98 -10.93
CA CYS A 176 -0.69 -9.46 -11.98
C CYS A 176 0.73 -9.71 -11.44
N ILE A 177 1.41 -10.76 -11.95
CA ILE A 177 2.80 -11.05 -11.62
C ILE A 177 3.76 -9.91 -12.03
N ASP A 178 3.42 -9.12 -13.04
CA ASP A 178 4.19 -7.94 -13.47
C ASP A 178 4.12 -6.78 -12.45
N MET A 179 3.12 -6.79 -11.59
CA MET A 179 2.98 -5.82 -10.52
C MET A 179 3.88 -6.19 -9.34
N ARG A 180 5.00 -5.50 -9.18
CA ARG A 180 6.02 -5.79 -8.16
C ARG A 180 5.84 -4.95 -6.89
N GLU A 181 5.05 -3.91 -6.96
CA GLU A 181 4.77 -3.00 -5.88
C GLU A 181 4.12 -3.75 -4.69
N PRO A 182 4.60 -3.56 -3.45
CA PRO A 182 4.02 -4.22 -2.29
C PRO A 182 2.61 -3.72 -1.99
N LEU A 183 1.62 -4.61 -1.96
CA LEU A 183 0.21 -4.26 -1.75
C LEU A 183 -0.02 -3.53 -0.42
N ASN A 184 0.65 -3.99 0.64
CA ASN A 184 0.55 -3.37 1.96
C ASN A 184 1.01 -1.90 1.96
N MET A 185 2.00 -1.57 1.14
CA MET A 185 2.48 -0.20 0.97
C MET A 185 1.48 0.63 0.18
N LEU A 186 0.98 0.10 -0.96
CA LEU A 186 0.03 0.80 -1.82
C LEU A 186 -1.30 1.13 -1.12
N MET A 187 -1.75 0.24 -0.24
CA MET A 187 -3.02 0.38 0.49
C MET A 187 -2.81 0.73 1.96
N ASN A 188 -1.56 1.07 2.35
CA ASN A 188 -1.18 1.43 3.71
C ASN A 188 -1.79 0.50 4.78
N THR A 189 -1.64 -0.82 4.56
CA THR A 189 -2.14 -1.89 5.45
C THR A 189 -1.02 -2.53 6.25
N GLY A 190 -1.34 -3.30 7.27
CA GLY A 190 -0.39 -4.06 8.08
C GLY A 190 0.07 -5.37 7.42
N ILE A 191 1.13 -5.98 7.97
CA ILE A 191 1.55 -7.33 7.59
C ILE A 191 0.44 -8.32 7.98
N GLY A 192 0.06 -9.22 7.05
CA GLY A 192 -0.99 -10.21 7.27
C GLY A 192 -2.41 -9.70 7.03
N ASP A 193 -2.60 -8.40 6.76
CA ASP A 193 -3.92 -7.85 6.43
C ASP A 193 -4.40 -8.29 5.04
N LEU A 194 -3.47 -8.51 4.12
CA LEU A 194 -3.77 -8.89 2.74
C LEU A 194 -3.12 -10.22 2.38
N ILE A 195 -3.85 -11.06 1.65
CA ILE A 195 -3.33 -12.26 1.01
C ILE A 195 -3.07 -11.93 -0.47
N PRO A 196 -1.82 -11.81 -0.92
CA PRO A 196 -1.53 -11.59 -2.33
C PRO A 196 -1.66 -12.90 -3.12
N LEU A 197 -2.46 -12.92 -4.19
CA LEU A 197 -2.55 -14.01 -5.16
C LEU A 197 -2.09 -13.49 -6.52
N LYS A 198 -0.86 -13.83 -6.91
CA LYS A 198 -0.24 -13.33 -8.13
C LYS A 198 -0.47 -14.29 -9.30
N VAL A 199 -1.04 -13.75 -10.39
CA VAL A 199 -1.33 -14.51 -11.61
C VAL A 199 -1.04 -13.69 -12.85
N ALA A 200 -0.57 -14.33 -13.89
CA ALA A 200 -0.29 -13.65 -15.15
C ALA A 200 -1.59 -13.08 -15.78
N GLY A 201 -1.58 -11.79 -16.14
CA GLY A 201 -2.68 -11.13 -16.84
C GLY A 201 -4.01 -11.09 -16.10
N ASN A 202 -4.04 -11.44 -14.81
CA ASN A 202 -5.25 -11.49 -13.98
C ASN A 202 -6.32 -12.52 -14.45
N ILE A 203 -5.95 -13.54 -15.22
CA ILE A 203 -6.85 -14.61 -15.66
C ILE A 203 -6.86 -15.72 -14.60
N LEU A 204 -8.01 -15.98 -14.03
CA LEU A 204 -8.20 -17.02 -13.01
C LEU A 204 -8.47 -18.37 -13.66
N GLY A 205 -7.78 -19.41 -13.15
CA GLY A 205 -8.09 -20.81 -13.39
C GLY A 205 -8.90 -21.40 -12.22
N ALA A 206 -9.35 -22.63 -12.38
CA ALA A 206 -10.14 -23.33 -11.36
C ALA A 206 -9.40 -23.46 -10.02
N ASP A 207 -8.13 -23.81 -10.05
CA ASP A 207 -7.23 -23.93 -8.90
C ASP A 207 -7.08 -22.62 -8.11
N LEU A 208 -7.08 -21.49 -8.81
CA LEU A 208 -7.01 -20.18 -8.19
C LEU A 208 -8.36 -19.78 -7.55
N ILE A 209 -9.47 -20.16 -8.17
CA ILE A 209 -10.82 -19.95 -7.59
C ILE A 209 -10.98 -20.77 -6.30
N ASP A 210 -10.50 -22.01 -6.28
CA ASP A 210 -10.48 -22.85 -5.09
C ASP A 210 -9.59 -22.22 -3.98
N THR A 211 -8.45 -21.65 -4.36
CA THR A 211 -7.57 -20.93 -3.44
C THR A 211 -8.29 -19.71 -2.82
N ILE A 212 -9.06 -18.97 -3.61
CA ILE A 212 -9.89 -17.85 -3.14
C ILE A 212 -10.96 -18.36 -2.15
N GLU A 213 -11.65 -19.46 -2.49
CA GLU A 213 -12.65 -20.07 -1.60
C GLU A 213 -12.02 -20.45 -0.25
N ILE A 214 -10.88 -21.16 -0.26
CA ILE A 214 -10.17 -21.58 0.94
C ILE A 214 -9.81 -20.36 1.81
N SER A 215 -9.32 -19.28 1.19
CA SER A 215 -8.97 -18.05 1.90
C SER A 215 -10.18 -17.39 2.56
N CYS A 216 -11.32 -17.39 1.89
CA CYS A 216 -12.55 -16.85 2.48
C CYS A 216 -13.14 -17.77 3.55
N ARG A 217 -13.16 -19.10 3.29
CA ARG A 217 -13.80 -20.08 4.16
C ARG A 217 -12.97 -20.42 5.40
N LYS A 218 -11.65 -20.58 5.26
CA LYS A 218 -10.76 -21.06 6.34
C LYS A 218 -9.99 -19.93 7.02
N GLN A 219 -9.61 -18.91 6.27
CA GLN A 219 -8.87 -17.77 6.83
C GLN A 219 -9.78 -16.57 7.12
N HIS A 220 -11.07 -16.65 6.76
CA HIS A 220 -12.08 -15.64 7.04
C HIS A 220 -11.85 -14.29 6.35
N ALA A 221 -11.15 -14.27 5.20
CA ALA A 221 -11.07 -13.08 4.37
C ALA A 221 -12.46 -12.66 3.89
N LYS A 222 -12.81 -11.39 4.05
CA LYS A 222 -14.14 -10.87 3.74
C LYS A 222 -14.24 -10.05 2.47
N LEU A 223 -13.11 -9.80 1.81
CA LEU A 223 -13.07 -9.07 0.56
C LEU A 223 -12.20 -9.80 -0.46
N ILE A 224 -12.73 -9.97 -1.65
CA ILE A 224 -12.00 -10.43 -2.84
C ILE A 224 -11.78 -9.19 -3.72
N LEU A 225 -10.53 -8.83 -3.95
CA LEU A 225 -10.15 -7.71 -4.80
C LEU A 225 -9.37 -8.23 -6.02
N ILE A 226 -9.90 -8.05 -7.22
CA ILE A 226 -9.21 -8.39 -8.47
C ILE A 226 -8.64 -7.10 -9.06
N MET A 227 -7.30 -6.95 -8.98
CA MET A 227 -6.64 -5.70 -9.30
C MET A 227 -5.72 -5.81 -10.51
N GLY A 228 -6.09 -5.11 -11.60
CA GLY A 228 -5.22 -4.86 -12.74
C GLY A 228 -4.31 -3.65 -12.52
N HIS A 229 -3.43 -3.37 -13.48
CA HIS A 229 -2.57 -2.19 -13.45
C HIS A 229 -2.31 -1.63 -14.84
N SER A 230 -2.06 -0.34 -14.91
CA SER A 230 -1.70 0.37 -16.14
C SER A 230 -0.40 1.19 -15.91
N PRO A 231 0.56 1.13 -16.87
CA PRO A 231 0.61 0.28 -18.04
C PRO A 231 0.88 -1.20 -17.69
N ASN A 232 0.30 -2.12 -18.46
CA ASN A 232 0.47 -3.57 -18.29
C ASN A 232 1.44 -4.13 -19.33
N LYS A 233 2.70 -4.37 -18.92
CA LYS A 233 3.75 -4.84 -19.83
C LYS A 233 3.52 -6.27 -20.30
N LEU A 234 2.87 -7.11 -19.50
CA LEU A 234 2.64 -8.51 -19.82
C LEU A 234 1.60 -8.68 -20.95
N ILE A 235 0.48 -7.94 -20.84
CA ILE A 235 -0.54 -7.91 -21.91
C ILE A 235 0.04 -7.27 -23.18
N ASN A 236 0.79 -6.19 -23.04
CA ASN A 236 1.45 -5.55 -24.17
C ASN A 236 2.42 -6.51 -24.89
N TYR A 237 3.20 -7.27 -24.14
CA TYR A 237 4.10 -8.28 -24.69
C TYR A 237 3.33 -9.40 -25.42
N ALA A 238 2.22 -9.89 -24.83
CA ALA A 238 1.39 -10.91 -25.46
C ALA A 238 0.79 -10.43 -26.78
N LEU A 239 0.33 -9.17 -26.83
CA LEU A 239 -0.18 -8.54 -28.05
C LEU A 239 0.91 -8.39 -29.13
N LYS A 240 2.11 -7.91 -28.76
CA LYS A 240 3.23 -7.77 -29.68
C LYS A 240 3.62 -9.12 -30.29
N ASN A 241 3.65 -10.18 -29.51
CA ASN A 241 3.95 -11.52 -30.03
C ASN A 241 2.87 -11.99 -31.00
N THR A 242 1.61 -11.68 -30.77
CA THR A 242 0.52 -12.00 -31.70
C THR A 242 0.66 -11.27 -33.01
N MET A 243 1.21 -10.04 -33.03
CA MET A 243 1.47 -9.29 -34.28
C MET A 243 2.67 -9.82 -35.05
N SER A 244 3.71 -10.33 -34.36
CA SER A 244 4.99 -10.70 -35.00
C SER A 244 5.07 -12.17 -35.41
N SER A 245 4.23 -13.03 -34.87
CA SER A 245 4.26 -14.47 -35.18
C SER A 245 3.38 -14.80 -36.35
N SER A 246 4.00 -15.34 -37.39
CA SER A 246 3.33 -16.03 -38.50
C SER A 246 2.71 -17.37 -38.07
N GLU A 247 2.93 -17.82 -36.84
CA GLU A 247 2.45 -19.09 -36.28
C GLU A 247 1.83 -18.92 -34.88
N GLU A 248 0.52 -19.00 -34.86
CA GLU A 248 -0.48 -19.73 -34.05
C GLU A 248 -0.35 -19.85 -32.52
N ARG A 249 0.69 -19.43 -31.82
CA ARG A 249 0.68 -19.53 -30.36
C ARG A 249 0.11 -18.28 -29.72
N ILE A 250 -1.21 -18.16 -29.76
CA ILE A 250 -1.91 -17.14 -28.99
C ILE A 250 -1.62 -17.36 -27.50
N SER A 251 -1.15 -16.31 -26.83
CA SER A 251 -0.92 -16.35 -25.38
C SER A 251 -2.22 -16.69 -24.64
N SER A 252 -2.15 -17.58 -23.66
CA SER A 252 -3.28 -17.91 -22.78
C SER A 252 -3.90 -16.66 -22.12
N LEU A 253 -3.16 -15.55 -22.06
CA LEU A 253 -3.66 -14.27 -21.55
C LEU A 253 -4.69 -13.61 -22.47
N LEU A 254 -4.70 -13.95 -23.75
CA LEU A 254 -5.60 -13.39 -24.76
C LEU A 254 -6.71 -14.37 -25.14
N THR A 255 -6.49 -15.67 -24.93
CA THR A 255 -7.42 -16.74 -25.33
C THR A 255 -8.85 -16.51 -24.85
N PRO A 256 -9.11 -16.16 -23.58
CA PRO A 256 -10.49 -15.93 -23.13
C PRO A 256 -11.15 -14.77 -23.88
N ALA A 257 -10.43 -13.66 -24.09
CA ALA A 257 -10.97 -12.49 -24.80
C ALA A 257 -11.27 -12.78 -26.28
N ILE A 258 -10.49 -13.66 -26.89
CA ILE A 258 -10.74 -14.12 -28.26
C ILE A 258 -11.95 -15.07 -28.34
N SER A 259 -12.02 -16.03 -27.40
CA SER A 259 -13.12 -17.01 -27.36
C SER A 259 -14.47 -16.35 -27.11
N GLU A 260 -14.50 -15.30 -26.27
CA GLU A 260 -15.70 -14.50 -26.00
C GLU A 260 -15.97 -13.43 -27.08
N GLY A 261 -15.16 -13.37 -28.13
CA GLY A 261 -15.35 -12.43 -29.24
C GLY A 261 -15.04 -10.97 -28.94
N PHE A 262 -14.44 -10.69 -27.76
CA PHE A 262 -14.06 -9.33 -27.36
C PHE A 262 -12.83 -8.81 -28.11
N PHE A 263 -11.87 -9.68 -28.42
CA PHE A 263 -10.65 -9.34 -29.12
C PHE A 263 -10.46 -10.18 -30.38
N LYS A 264 -10.16 -9.51 -31.48
CA LYS A 264 -9.85 -10.17 -32.76
C LYS A 264 -8.41 -9.83 -33.17
N PRO A 265 -7.51 -10.80 -33.25
CA PRO A 265 -6.09 -10.54 -33.56
C PRO A 265 -5.88 -9.78 -34.88
N LYS A 266 -6.75 -9.96 -35.87
CA LYS A 266 -6.68 -9.28 -37.17
C LYS A 266 -6.91 -7.77 -37.11
N GLU A 267 -7.54 -7.28 -36.04
CA GLU A 267 -7.80 -5.88 -35.83
C GLU A 267 -6.63 -5.13 -35.11
N LEU A 268 -5.60 -5.90 -34.69
CA LEU A 268 -4.45 -5.36 -33.96
C LEU A 268 -3.41 -4.78 -34.92
N ASN A 269 -2.95 -3.57 -34.64
CA ASN A 269 -1.85 -2.91 -35.33
C ASN A 269 -1.00 -2.07 -34.35
N ALA A 270 0.07 -1.45 -34.84
CA ALA A 270 0.98 -0.68 -34.00
C ALA A 270 0.33 0.57 -33.37
N GLU A 271 -0.63 1.17 -34.06
CA GLU A 271 -1.28 2.42 -33.61
C GLU A 271 -2.28 2.18 -32.49
N ASN A 272 -2.95 1.01 -32.44
CA ASN A 272 -3.95 0.68 -31.44
C ASN A 272 -3.45 -0.27 -30.33
N LEU A 273 -2.17 -0.59 -30.30
CA LEU A 273 -1.56 -1.53 -29.36
C LEU A 273 -1.73 -1.10 -27.90
N GLU A 274 -1.53 0.18 -27.59
CA GLU A 274 -1.68 0.68 -26.22
C GLU A 274 -3.15 0.68 -25.79
N ASP A 275 -4.06 1.08 -26.66
CA ASP A 275 -5.51 1.03 -26.42
C ASP A 275 -5.97 -0.41 -26.14
N TRP A 276 -5.57 -1.35 -26.96
CA TRP A 276 -5.86 -2.77 -26.73
C TRP A 276 -5.24 -3.30 -25.43
N THR A 277 -4.05 -2.85 -25.07
CA THR A 277 -3.42 -3.22 -23.79
C THR A 277 -4.28 -2.80 -22.60
N GLU A 278 -4.79 -1.57 -22.61
CA GLU A 278 -5.66 -1.07 -21.54
C GLU A 278 -7.01 -1.76 -21.52
N ARG A 279 -7.65 -1.92 -22.68
CA ARG A 279 -8.95 -2.58 -22.83
C ARG A 279 -8.90 -4.03 -22.36
N LEU A 280 -7.89 -4.79 -22.77
CA LEU A 280 -7.71 -6.18 -22.34
C LEU A 280 -7.37 -6.30 -20.87
N THR A 281 -6.61 -5.35 -20.30
CA THR A 281 -6.36 -5.33 -18.86
C THR A 281 -7.67 -5.18 -18.08
N LYS A 282 -8.54 -4.25 -18.46
CA LYS A 282 -9.86 -4.06 -17.87
C LYS A 282 -10.77 -5.27 -18.09
N TRP A 283 -10.77 -5.79 -19.30
CA TRP A 283 -11.58 -6.95 -19.64
C TRP A 283 -11.18 -8.20 -18.84
N ASN A 284 -9.89 -8.47 -18.70
CA ASN A 284 -9.39 -9.64 -17.95
C ASN A 284 -9.83 -9.64 -16.49
N ILE A 285 -9.81 -8.48 -15.82
CA ILE A 285 -10.25 -8.40 -14.41
C ILE A 285 -11.77 -8.59 -14.29
N GLU A 286 -12.56 -8.06 -15.23
CA GLU A 286 -14.01 -8.24 -15.23
C GLU A 286 -14.40 -9.68 -15.61
N TYR A 287 -13.70 -10.29 -16.54
CA TYR A 287 -13.85 -11.70 -16.88
C TYR A 287 -13.56 -12.60 -15.66
N SER A 288 -12.45 -12.34 -14.96
CA SER A 288 -12.11 -13.09 -13.75
C SER A 288 -13.12 -12.86 -12.61
N ARG A 289 -13.69 -11.65 -12.49
CA ARG A 289 -14.81 -11.40 -11.57
C ARG A 289 -16.03 -12.24 -11.91
N ALA A 290 -16.38 -12.32 -13.20
CA ALA A 290 -17.49 -13.15 -13.66
C ALA A 290 -17.23 -14.64 -13.40
N LEU A 291 -15.99 -15.11 -13.60
CA LEU A 291 -15.61 -16.50 -13.30
C LEU A 291 -15.78 -16.85 -11.81
N VAL A 292 -15.39 -15.99 -10.89
CA VAL A 292 -15.59 -16.20 -9.45
C VAL A 292 -17.08 -16.42 -9.14
N LEU A 293 -17.96 -15.64 -9.77
CA LEU A 293 -19.40 -15.74 -9.55
C LEU A 293 -20.03 -16.96 -10.24
N SER A 294 -19.52 -17.41 -11.37
CA SER A 294 -20.10 -18.50 -12.16
C SER A 294 -19.56 -19.87 -11.77
N SER A 295 -18.29 -19.97 -11.37
CA SER A 295 -17.62 -21.25 -11.19
C SER A 295 -17.67 -21.79 -9.77
N ASN A 296 -17.97 -20.94 -8.77
CA ASN A 296 -17.96 -21.36 -7.37
C ASN A 296 -19.27 -21.02 -6.64
N PRO A 297 -20.15 -22.03 -6.37
CA PRO A 297 -21.45 -21.82 -5.74
C PRO A 297 -21.37 -21.24 -4.32
N TYR A 298 -20.32 -21.58 -3.55
CA TYR A 298 -20.12 -21.06 -2.20
C TYR A 298 -19.81 -19.57 -2.26
N LEU A 299 -18.80 -19.16 -3.03
CA LEU A 299 -18.44 -17.76 -3.18
C LEU A 299 -19.61 -16.95 -3.69
N LYS A 300 -20.32 -17.44 -4.72
CA LYS A 300 -21.53 -16.79 -5.23
C LYS A 300 -22.58 -16.57 -4.14
N SER A 301 -22.88 -17.60 -3.34
CA SER A 301 -23.85 -17.52 -2.26
C SER A 301 -23.45 -16.48 -1.19
N GLU A 302 -22.19 -16.51 -0.74
CA GLU A 302 -21.71 -15.60 0.30
C GLU A 302 -21.58 -14.13 -0.18
N ILE A 303 -21.25 -13.93 -1.45
CA ILE A 303 -21.24 -12.60 -2.07
C ILE A 303 -22.67 -12.04 -2.17
N LEU A 304 -23.64 -12.85 -2.62
CA LEU A 304 -25.03 -12.42 -2.71
C LEU A 304 -25.66 -12.13 -1.34
N LYS A 305 -25.21 -12.81 -0.27
CA LYS A 305 -25.62 -12.52 1.11
C LYS A 305 -24.93 -11.28 1.70
N GLY A 306 -23.91 -10.75 1.04
CA GLY A 306 -23.11 -9.63 1.54
C GLY A 306 -22.09 -10.01 2.64
N ASN A 307 -21.85 -11.30 2.88
CA ASN A 307 -20.87 -11.80 3.83
C ASN A 307 -19.44 -11.65 3.31
N ILE A 308 -19.26 -11.77 1.99
CA ILE A 308 -18.02 -11.56 1.27
C ILE A 308 -18.26 -10.48 0.21
N GLY A 309 -17.33 -9.52 0.10
CA GLY A 309 -17.32 -8.53 -0.96
C GLY A 309 -16.49 -9.02 -2.15
N LEU A 310 -16.89 -8.65 -3.35
CA LEU A 310 -16.13 -8.85 -4.57
C LEU A 310 -16.08 -7.53 -5.32
N CYS A 311 -14.89 -7.02 -5.59
CA CYS A 311 -14.69 -5.82 -6.40
C CYS A 311 -13.48 -5.95 -7.32
N THR A 312 -13.42 -5.08 -8.31
CA THR A 312 -12.29 -4.92 -9.21
C THR A 312 -11.60 -3.59 -8.96
N ALA A 313 -10.33 -3.48 -9.37
CA ALA A 313 -9.61 -2.22 -9.30
C ALA A 313 -8.55 -2.11 -10.38
N ILE A 314 -8.17 -0.87 -10.71
CA ILE A 314 -7.04 -0.56 -11.59
C ILE A 314 -6.03 0.29 -10.84
N PHE A 315 -4.81 -0.21 -10.73
CA PHE A 315 -3.67 0.52 -10.20
C PHE A 315 -2.96 1.29 -11.31
N ASN A 316 -2.88 2.59 -11.20
CA ASN A 316 -2.12 3.44 -12.11
C ASN A 316 -0.70 3.62 -11.58
N ARG A 317 0.27 3.01 -12.25
CA ARG A 317 1.69 3.05 -11.86
C ARG A 317 2.32 4.45 -11.94
N LYS A 318 1.79 5.34 -12.79
CA LYS A 318 2.33 6.70 -12.94
C LYS A 318 1.93 7.60 -11.78
N THR A 319 0.73 7.41 -11.25
CA THR A 319 0.16 8.28 -10.20
C THR A 319 0.15 7.62 -8.81
N GLY A 320 0.33 6.31 -8.73
CA GLY A 320 0.17 5.54 -7.49
C GLY A 320 -1.29 5.34 -7.06
N LYS A 321 -2.25 5.84 -7.83
CA LYS A 321 -3.67 5.79 -7.51
C LYS A 321 -4.27 4.43 -7.89
N ILE A 322 -5.12 3.90 -7.02
CA ILE A 322 -5.97 2.73 -7.29
C ILE A 322 -7.41 3.24 -7.48
N GLU A 323 -8.03 2.86 -8.58
CA GLU A 323 -9.44 3.12 -8.85
C GLU A 323 -10.22 1.83 -8.61
N PHE A 324 -11.03 1.84 -7.55
CA PHE A 324 -11.84 0.69 -7.15
C PHE A 324 -13.22 0.76 -7.80
N SER A 325 -13.77 -0.40 -8.18
CA SER A 325 -15.19 -0.52 -8.53
C SER A 325 -16.06 -0.61 -7.28
N THR A 326 -17.36 -0.44 -7.43
CA THR A 326 -18.32 -0.76 -6.39
C THR A 326 -18.30 -2.26 -6.07
N LEU A 327 -18.68 -2.61 -4.83
CA LEU A 327 -18.85 -4.01 -4.45
C LEU A 327 -19.95 -4.66 -5.30
N SER A 328 -19.69 -5.88 -5.77
CA SER A 328 -20.75 -6.77 -6.25
C SER A 328 -21.55 -7.24 -5.04
N ILE A 329 -22.48 -6.40 -4.61
CA ILE A 329 -23.53 -6.76 -3.65
C ILE A 329 -24.78 -7.02 -4.50
N ALA A 330 -25.66 -7.91 -4.07
CA ALA A 330 -26.91 -8.18 -4.80
C ALA A 330 -27.57 -6.87 -5.27
N GLU A 331 -27.29 -6.47 -6.51
CA GLU A 331 -28.20 -5.57 -7.21
C GLU A 331 -29.50 -6.35 -7.37
N ASN A 332 -30.47 -6.00 -6.55
CA ASN A 332 -31.90 -6.16 -6.78
C ASN A 332 -32.68 -6.50 -5.51
N ARG A 333 -32.99 -5.47 -4.74
CA ARG A 333 -34.26 -5.38 -4.04
C ARG A 333 -35.00 -4.05 -4.22
N SER A 334 -34.47 -3.11 -5.01
CA SER A 334 -35.09 -1.78 -5.15
C SER A 334 -35.64 -1.40 -6.53
N ASN A 335 -35.46 -2.22 -7.58
CA ASN A 335 -35.96 -1.86 -8.91
C ASN A 335 -37.15 -2.70 -9.42
N ASN A 336 -37.76 -3.54 -8.61
CA ASN A 336 -38.98 -4.28 -9.02
C ASN A 336 -40.28 -3.71 -8.45
N ASN A 337 -40.29 -2.49 -7.89
CA ASN A 337 -41.55 -1.85 -7.41
C ASN A 337 -41.96 -0.63 -8.26
N SER A 338 -41.52 -0.52 -9.51
CA SER A 338 -41.99 0.56 -10.40
C SER A 338 -42.40 0.07 -11.79
N LEU A 339 -42.97 -1.14 -11.87
CA LEU A 339 -43.73 -1.58 -13.03
C LEU A 339 -44.90 -2.48 -12.49
N ASN A 340 -45.94 -1.84 -11.99
CA ASN A 340 -47.31 -2.26 -12.02
C ASN A 340 -48.21 -1.01 -12.09
#